data_80ec1ae9a8e9bc274b2efbcfdd4861a9
#
_entry.id   80ec1ae9a8e9bc274b2efbcfdd4861a9
#
_cell.length_a   1.000
_cell.length_b   1.000
_cell.length_c   1.000
_cell.angle_alpha   90.00
_cell.angle_beta   90.00
_cell.angle_gamma   90.00
#
_symmetry.space_group_name_H-M   'P 1'
#
loop_
_entity.id
_entity.type
_entity.pdbx_description
1 polymer ?
#
loop_
_entity_poly.entity_id
_entity_poly.type
_entity_poly.pdbx_seq_one_letter_code
_entity_poly.pdbx_strand_id
1 'polypeptide(L)'
;MRDIKDLPPWERLFKKIVWKQLGDIKDKDILDFGSGEGVTADHFSESNHVVAIEPWEDMLKDAWIDHDYRQVVGDIKALSEFEDNSFDIIICHNVLEYIDDKASVIQELSRVLKRDGFISLVKHNRNGRVMQMAVLLDDFEKANALLDGKDGMASKFGAIRYYEDSEVLRWCPDLYIDKTYGIRTFWDLQQKQEKHSDEEWQEKMMQLEMRVSEMNEFINIAFFHHLIIKFR
;
A
#
# COMPACT_ATOMS: atom_id res chain seq x y z
N MET A 1 14.04 15.45 13.39
CA MET A 1 12.89 15.27 12.48
C MET A 1 13.41 14.65 11.21
N ARG A 2 12.96 13.44 10.87
CA ARG A 2 13.32 12.77 9.62
C ARG A 2 12.57 13.43 8.45
N ASP A 3 13.22 13.52 7.29
CA ASP A 3 12.57 14.07 6.08
C ASP A 3 12.22 12.89 5.16
N ILE A 4 11.08 12.95 4.49
CA ILE A 4 10.69 11.99 3.45
C ILE A 4 11.79 11.84 2.37
N LYS A 5 12.68 12.83 2.25
CA LYS A 5 13.86 12.79 1.38
C LYS A 5 14.90 11.75 1.81
N ASP A 6 14.86 11.30 3.07
CA ASP A 6 15.74 10.25 3.58
C ASP A 6 15.34 8.86 3.05
N LEU A 7 14.10 8.72 2.54
CA LEU A 7 13.63 7.49 1.93
C LEU A 7 14.26 7.26 0.54
N PRO A 8 14.42 6.00 0.14
CA PRO A 8 14.78 5.67 -1.23
C PRO A 8 13.84 6.36 -2.25
N PRO A 9 14.32 6.81 -3.41
CA PRO A 9 13.51 7.56 -4.38
C PRO A 9 12.18 6.89 -4.76
N TRP A 10 12.19 5.58 -4.94
CA TRP A 10 10.99 4.79 -5.28
C TRP A 10 9.94 4.78 -4.17
N GLU A 11 10.39 4.74 -2.91
CA GLU A 11 9.50 4.74 -1.75
C GLU A 11 8.94 6.14 -1.50
N ARG A 12 9.78 7.15 -1.60
CA ARG A 12 9.37 8.56 -1.54
C ARG A 12 8.27 8.88 -2.55
N LEU A 13 8.43 8.47 -3.81
CA LEU A 13 7.42 8.63 -4.84
C LEU A 13 6.13 7.90 -4.46
N PHE A 14 6.24 6.63 -4.06
CA PHE A 14 5.12 5.80 -3.64
C PHE A 14 4.31 6.46 -2.52
N LYS A 15 4.97 6.86 -1.42
CA LYS A 15 4.31 7.52 -0.28
C LYS A 15 3.62 8.82 -0.70
N LYS A 16 4.31 9.69 -1.45
CA LYS A 16 3.73 10.95 -1.94
C LYS A 16 2.50 10.75 -2.82
N ILE A 17 2.50 9.75 -3.71
CA ILE A 17 1.34 9.45 -4.55
C ILE A 17 0.17 8.98 -3.68
N VAL A 18 0.38 8.00 -2.81
CA VAL A 18 -0.67 7.46 -1.92
C VAL A 18 -1.27 8.56 -1.05
N TRP A 19 -0.44 9.39 -0.40
CA TRP A 19 -0.92 10.48 0.44
C TRP A 19 -1.73 11.51 -0.35
N LYS A 20 -1.32 11.84 -1.58
CA LYS A 20 -2.13 12.71 -2.46
C LYS A 20 -3.46 12.08 -2.86
N GLN A 21 -3.49 10.78 -3.11
CA GLN A 21 -4.73 10.05 -3.43
C GLN A 21 -5.69 10.00 -2.23
N LEU A 22 -5.16 9.93 -1.00
CA LEU A 22 -5.94 9.99 0.23
C LEU A 22 -6.43 11.41 0.57
N GLY A 23 -5.70 12.43 0.13
CA GLY A 23 -6.05 13.84 0.40
C GLY A 23 -5.73 14.30 1.81
N ASP A 24 -6.31 15.44 2.18
CA ASP A 24 -6.10 16.06 3.50
C ASP A 24 -7.04 15.40 4.53
N ILE A 25 -6.48 14.55 5.40
CA ILE A 25 -7.19 13.82 6.45
C ILE A 25 -6.87 14.45 7.79
N LYS A 26 -7.91 14.84 8.55
CA LYS A 26 -7.77 15.49 9.88
C LYS A 26 -8.82 14.99 10.85
N ASP A 27 -8.46 14.98 12.13
CA ASP A 27 -9.34 14.64 13.25
C ASP A 27 -10.01 13.26 13.08
N LYS A 28 -9.22 12.25 12.63
CA LYS A 28 -9.67 10.88 12.41
C LYS A 28 -8.95 9.87 13.29
N ASP A 29 -9.64 8.79 13.63
CA ASP A 29 -9.06 7.60 14.21
C ASP A 29 -8.58 6.70 13.07
N ILE A 30 -7.26 6.51 12.96
CA ILE A 30 -6.62 5.78 11.86
C ILE A 30 -5.90 4.54 12.40
N LEU A 31 -6.11 3.40 11.74
CA LEU A 31 -5.32 2.20 11.93
C LEU A 31 -4.35 2.05 10.76
N ASP A 32 -3.05 1.97 11.02
CA ASP A 32 -2.01 1.58 10.05
C ASP A 32 -1.61 0.12 10.32
N PHE A 33 -2.20 -0.82 9.56
CA PHE A 33 -1.99 -2.26 9.72
C PHE A 33 -0.86 -2.75 8.80
N GLY A 34 0.22 -3.24 9.39
CA GLY A 34 1.48 -3.54 8.71
C GLY A 34 2.28 -2.27 8.48
N SER A 35 2.45 -1.47 9.52
CA SER A 35 3.04 -0.11 9.45
C SER A 35 4.50 -0.07 9.03
N GLY A 36 5.23 -1.21 9.13
CA GLY A 36 6.66 -1.26 8.88
C GLY A 36 7.44 -0.32 9.80
N GLU A 37 8.25 0.55 9.21
CA GLU A 37 9.02 1.57 9.94
C GLU A 37 8.16 2.79 10.38
N GLY A 38 6.83 2.74 10.25
CA GLY A 38 5.93 3.78 10.74
C GLY A 38 5.86 5.06 9.91
N VAL A 39 6.46 5.11 8.72
CA VAL A 39 6.49 6.33 7.87
C VAL A 39 5.10 6.90 7.59
N THR A 40 4.11 6.03 7.36
CA THR A 40 2.74 6.44 7.08
C THR A 40 2.01 6.80 8.37
N ALA A 41 2.23 6.04 9.44
CA ALA A 41 1.67 6.34 10.76
C ALA A 41 2.15 7.71 11.26
N ASP A 42 3.45 7.98 11.20
CA ASP A 42 4.05 9.27 11.60
C ASP A 42 3.46 10.44 10.78
N HIS A 43 3.37 10.27 9.45
CA HIS A 43 2.82 11.32 8.58
C HIS A 43 1.38 11.71 8.95
N PHE A 44 0.49 10.73 9.17
CA PHE A 44 -0.90 11.03 9.48
C PHE A 44 -1.12 11.43 10.93
N SER A 45 -0.24 11.07 11.85
CA SER A 45 -0.36 11.43 13.27
C SER A 45 -0.13 12.92 13.55
N GLU A 46 0.40 13.69 12.60
CA GLU A 46 0.47 15.16 12.72
C GLU A 46 -0.91 15.80 12.97
N SER A 47 -1.98 15.21 12.41
CA SER A 47 -3.34 15.80 12.49
C SER A 47 -4.42 14.76 12.84
N ASN A 48 -4.06 13.55 13.25
CA ASN A 48 -5.00 12.46 13.51
C ASN A 48 -4.55 11.61 14.70
N HIS A 49 -5.48 10.79 15.23
CA HIS A 49 -5.16 9.76 16.21
C HIS A 49 -4.79 8.46 15.48
N VAL A 50 -3.52 8.06 15.53
CA VAL A 50 -3.04 6.90 14.79
C VAL A 50 -2.65 5.76 15.74
N VAL A 51 -3.12 4.55 15.41
CA VAL A 51 -2.64 3.28 15.94
C VAL A 51 -1.92 2.55 14.81
N ALA A 52 -0.67 2.15 15.04
CA ALA A 52 0.13 1.39 14.09
C ALA A 52 0.37 -0.02 14.61
N ILE A 53 0.15 -1.05 13.79
CA ILE A 53 0.39 -2.46 14.13
C ILE A 53 1.46 -3.00 13.18
N GLU A 54 2.54 -3.59 13.74
CA GLU A 54 3.62 -4.22 12.97
C GLU A 54 4.11 -5.47 13.71
N PRO A 55 4.12 -6.66 13.08
CA PRO A 55 4.56 -7.89 13.74
C PRO A 55 6.09 -8.00 13.90
N TRP A 56 6.87 -7.31 13.08
CA TRP A 56 8.32 -7.46 13.04
C TRP A 56 9.02 -6.36 13.85
N GLU A 57 9.45 -6.69 15.06
CA GLU A 57 10.19 -5.76 15.95
C GLU A 57 11.43 -5.14 15.29
N ASP A 58 12.07 -5.86 14.36
CA ASP A 58 13.23 -5.33 13.65
C ASP A 58 12.91 -4.12 12.78
N MET A 59 11.67 -4.03 12.25
CA MET A 59 11.21 -2.87 11.51
C MET A 59 11.06 -1.63 12.38
N LEU A 60 10.78 -1.83 13.67
CA LEU A 60 10.54 -0.76 14.63
C LEU A 60 11.83 -0.17 15.21
N LYS A 61 12.99 -0.79 14.97
CA LYS A 61 14.30 -0.24 15.44
C LYS A 61 14.62 1.11 14.78
N ASP A 62 14.17 1.30 13.55
CA ASP A 62 14.34 2.51 12.78
C ASP A 62 13.00 3.25 12.57
N ALA A 63 12.07 3.13 13.53
CA ALA A 63 10.74 3.71 13.41
C ALA A 63 10.77 5.24 13.28
N TRP A 64 9.85 5.76 12.48
CA TRP A 64 9.54 7.17 12.38
C TRP A 64 8.60 7.55 13.53
N ILE A 65 9.06 8.45 14.42
CA ILE A 65 8.38 8.85 15.65
C ILE A 65 8.48 10.37 15.87
N ASP A 66 8.49 11.14 14.79
CA ASP A 66 8.53 12.60 14.88
C ASP A 66 7.21 13.17 15.40
N HIS A 67 6.10 12.43 15.19
CA HIS A 67 4.79 12.72 15.75
C HIS A 67 4.35 11.57 16.66
N ASP A 68 3.42 11.84 17.58
CA ASP A 68 2.97 10.86 18.58
C ASP A 68 1.87 9.95 18.01
N TYR A 69 2.11 8.64 18.02
CA TYR A 69 1.14 7.61 17.69
C TYR A 69 1.33 6.35 18.54
N ARG A 70 0.27 5.57 18.69
CA ARG A 70 0.34 4.30 19.44
C ARG A 70 0.91 3.19 18.55
N GLN A 71 2.13 2.73 18.85
CA GLN A 71 2.71 1.54 18.21
C GLN A 71 2.32 0.28 18.98
N VAL A 72 1.85 -0.74 18.27
CA VAL A 72 1.54 -2.09 18.78
C VAL A 72 2.40 -3.10 18.02
N VAL A 73 3.14 -3.94 18.74
CA VAL A 73 3.84 -5.08 18.16
C VAL A 73 2.88 -6.25 18.11
N GLY A 74 2.50 -6.68 16.91
CA GLY A 74 1.52 -7.75 16.76
C GLY A 74 1.07 -7.99 15.32
N ASP A 75 0.31 -9.06 15.15
CA ASP A 75 -0.34 -9.46 13.90
C ASP A 75 -1.87 -9.20 13.97
N ILE A 76 -2.66 -9.89 13.14
CA ILE A 76 -4.13 -9.80 13.12
C ILE A 76 -4.75 -9.99 14.52
N LYS A 77 -4.12 -10.76 15.41
CA LYS A 77 -4.66 -11.01 16.76
C LYS A 77 -4.71 -9.75 17.61
N ALA A 78 -3.82 -8.79 17.36
CA ALA A 78 -3.85 -7.50 18.05
C ALA A 78 -5.14 -6.72 17.78
N LEU A 79 -5.83 -6.99 16.67
CA LEU A 79 -7.14 -6.36 16.37
C LEU A 79 -8.23 -6.72 17.38
N SER A 80 -8.11 -7.85 18.09
CA SER A 80 -9.04 -8.23 19.15
C SER A 80 -9.06 -7.28 20.37
N GLU A 81 -8.04 -6.41 20.50
CA GLU A 81 -8.00 -5.37 21.54
C GLU A 81 -8.93 -4.18 21.23
N PHE A 82 -9.40 -4.05 19.99
CA PHE A 82 -10.24 -2.95 19.56
C PHE A 82 -11.69 -3.38 19.40
N GLU A 83 -12.58 -2.50 19.81
CA GLU A 83 -14.01 -2.69 19.64
C GLU A 83 -14.43 -2.58 18.16
N ASP A 84 -15.64 -3.09 17.85
CA ASP A 84 -16.22 -2.89 16.53
C ASP A 84 -16.40 -1.39 16.24
N ASN A 85 -16.20 -0.98 14.98
CA ASN A 85 -16.36 0.40 14.54
C ASN A 85 -15.46 1.41 15.29
N SER A 86 -14.20 1.06 15.54
CA SER A 86 -13.22 1.91 16.25
C SER A 86 -12.55 2.94 15.35
N PHE A 87 -12.32 2.64 14.07
CA PHE A 87 -11.49 3.46 13.18
C PHE A 87 -12.29 4.07 12.03
N ASP A 88 -12.01 5.35 11.73
CA ASP A 88 -12.54 6.04 10.55
C ASP A 88 -11.85 5.56 9.27
N ILE A 89 -10.54 5.27 9.36
CA ILE A 89 -9.72 4.89 8.22
C ILE A 89 -8.80 3.74 8.63
N ILE A 90 -8.70 2.75 7.74
CA ILE A 90 -7.73 1.69 7.88
C ILE A 90 -6.78 1.75 6.71
N ILE A 91 -5.49 1.80 6.98
CA ILE A 91 -4.41 1.76 6.01
C ILE A 91 -3.81 0.34 6.05
N CYS A 92 -3.76 -0.33 4.90
CA CYS A 92 -3.18 -1.67 4.75
C CYS A 92 -2.41 -1.72 3.42
N HIS A 93 -1.13 -1.35 3.46
CA HIS A 93 -0.34 -1.16 2.26
C HIS A 93 0.76 -2.20 2.12
N ASN A 94 0.70 -3.00 1.04
CA ASN A 94 1.67 -4.06 0.73
C ASN A 94 1.82 -5.10 1.86
N VAL A 95 0.70 -5.56 2.41
CA VAL A 95 0.64 -6.47 3.55
C VAL A 95 0.01 -7.81 3.17
N LEU A 96 -1.16 -7.79 2.53
CA LEU A 96 -1.95 -9.00 2.31
C LEU A 96 -1.26 -10.03 1.43
N GLU A 97 -0.36 -9.61 0.53
CA GLU A 97 0.42 -10.50 -0.32
C GLU A 97 1.31 -11.48 0.45
N TYR A 98 1.65 -11.13 1.69
CA TYR A 98 2.53 -11.90 2.57
C TYR A 98 1.77 -12.72 3.60
N ILE A 99 0.44 -12.60 3.65
CA ILE A 99 -0.44 -13.29 4.61
C ILE A 99 -1.12 -14.47 3.91
N ASP A 100 -1.19 -15.62 4.60
CA ASP A 100 -1.86 -16.82 4.07
C ASP A 100 -3.38 -16.66 4.09
N ASP A 101 -3.95 -16.30 5.24
CA ASP A 101 -5.39 -16.12 5.42
C ASP A 101 -5.79 -14.63 5.27
N LYS A 102 -5.83 -14.18 4.01
CA LYS A 102 -6.23 -12.82 3.65
C LYS A 102 -7.69 -12.51 4.00
N ALA A 103 -8.54 -13.55 3.93
CA ALA A 103 -9.97 -13.40 4.18
C ALA A 103 -10.24 -13.01 5.64
N SER A 104 -9.62 -13.71 6.60
CA SER A 104 -9.73 -13.36 8.01
C SER A 104 -9.21 -11.96 8.31
N VAL A 105 -8.13 -11.52 7.65
CA VAL A 105 -7.62 -10.16 7.84
C VAL A 105 -8.63 -9.13 7.35
N ILE A 106 -9.18 -9.26 6.15
CA ILE A 106 -10.18 -8.31 5.62
C ILE A 106 -11.44 -8.28 6.48
N GLN A 107 -11.89 -9.43 7.00
CA GLN A 107 -13.02 -9.52 7.90
C GLN A 107 -12.78 -8.78 9.22
N GLU A 108 -11.61 -8.96 9.84
CA GLU A 108 -11.25 -8.25 11.08
C GLU A 108 -11.04 -6.75 10.85
N LEU A 109 -10.39 -6.35 9.74
CA LEU A 109 -10.29 -4.95 9.38
C LEU A 109 -11.68 -4.33 9.17
N SER A 110 -12.61 -5.05 8.51
CA SER A 110 -13.98 -4.56 8.34
C SER A 110 -14.76 -4.48 9.66
N ARG A 111 -14.49 -5.37 10.64
CA ARG A 111 -15.11 -5.32 11.96
C ARG A 111 -14.76 -4.04 12.73
N VAL A 112 -13.48 -3.67 12.72
CA VAL A 112 -12.99 -2.48 13.44
C VAL A 112 -13.19 -1.18 12.67
N LEU A 113 -13.59 -1.23 11.38
CA LEU A 113 -13.89 -0.07 10.56
C LEU A 113 -15.27 0.50 10.89
N LYS A 114 -15.38 1.81 11.09
CA LYS A 114 -16.67 2.51 11.20
C LYS A 114 -17.46 2.41 9.90
N ARG A 115 -18.81 2.42 9.97
CA ARG A 115 -19.70 2.24 8.80
C ARG A 115 -19.54 3.29 7.72
N ASP A 116 -19.19 4.51 8.08
CA ASP A 116 -18.92 5.64 7.19
C ASP A 116 -17.42 5.80 6.85
N GLY A 117 -16.58 4.88 7.33
CA GLY A 117 -15.15 4.85 7.11
C GLY A 117 -14.75 4.18 5.78
N PHE A 118 -13.44 4.05 5.58
CA PHE A 118 -12.91 3.32 4.42
C PHE A 118 -11.59 2.61 4.74
N ILE A 119 -11.30 1.56 3.96
CA ILE A 119 -10.00 0.90 3.93
C ILE A 119 -9.23 1.42 2.73
N SER A 120 -8.03 1.95 2.97
CA SER A 120 -7.01 2.24 1.97
C SER A 120 -6.15 0.99 1.83
N LEU A 121 -6.34 0.23 0.76
CA LEU A 121 -5.62 -1.01 0.50
C LEU A 121 -4.69 -0.84 -0.71
N VAL A 122 -3.38 -0.93 -0.49
CA VAL A 122 -2.41 -0.99 -1.60
C VAL A 122 -1.89 -2.40 -1.75
N LYS A 123 -1.90 -2.90 -2.99
CA LYS A 123 -1.45 -4.24 -3.34
C LYS A 123 -0.61 -4.27 -4.61
N HIS A 124 0.25 -5.25 -4.72
CA HIS A 124 0.96 -5.52 -5.97
C HIS A 124 -0.01 -5.90 -7.09
N ASN A 125 0.21 -5.34 -8.27
CA ASN A 125 -0.49 -5.73 -9.49
C ASN A 125 0.41 -6.64 -10.34
N ARG A 126 -0.08 -7.84 -10.62
CA ARG A 126 0.62 -8.85 -11.44
C ARG A 126 1.02 -8.31 -12.81
N ASN A 127 0.12 -7.59 -13.50
CA ASN A 127 0.39 -7.03 -14.82
C ASN A 127 1.54 -6.02 -14.80
N GLY A 128 1.58 -5.12 -13.80
CA GLY A 128 2.68 -4.18 -13.62
C GLY A 128 4.01 -4.90 -13.38
N ARG A 129 4.00 -6.01 -12.65
CA ARG A 129 5.19 -6.83 -12.48
C ARG A 129 5.63 -7.52 -13.77
N VAL A 130 4.69 -8.02 -14.57
CA VAL A 130 4.99 -8.55 -15.93
C VAL A 130 5.64 -7.49 -16.79
N MET A 131 5.10 -6.28 -16.80
CA MET A 131 5.69 -5.15 -17.52
C MET A 131 7.13 -4.87 -17.07
N GLN A 132 7.38 -4.85 -15.77
CA GLN A 132 8.74 -4.64 -15.24
C GLN A 132 9.71 -5.77 -15.66
N MET A 133 9.29 -7.03 -15.56
CA MET A 133 10.12 -8.16 -15.97
C MET A 133 10.50 -8.07 -17.44
N ALA A 134 9.53 -7.80 -18.32
CA ALA A 134 9.73 -7.77 -19.75
C ALA A 134 10.50 -6.51 -20.24
N VAL A 135 10.15 -5.33 -19.69
CA VAL A 135 10.65 -4.04 -20.24
C VAL A 135 11.93 -3.57 -19.55
N LEU A 136 12.01 -3.66 -18.21
CA LEU A 136 13.15 -3.18 -17.46
C LEU A 136 14.24 -4.26 -17.31
N LEU A 137 13.82 -5.50 -16.98
CA LEU A 137 14.74 -6.55 -16.56
C LEU A 137 15.10 -7.54 -17.67
N ASP A 138 14.43 -7.46 -18.83
CA ASP A 138 14.63 -8.38 -19.97
C ASP A 138 14.49 -9.87 -19.57
N ASP A 139 13.64 -10.14 -18.56
CA ASP A 139 13.42 -11.47 -17.97
C ASP A 139 12.08 -12.05 -18.46
N PHE A 140 12.08 -12.53 -19.70
CA PHE A 140 10.88 -13.11 -20.32
C PHE A 140 10.43 -14.41 -19.65
N GLU A 141 11.33 -15.17 -19.04
CA GLU A 141 10.98 -16.39 -18.33
C GLU A 141 10.11 -16.08 -17.11
N LYS A 142 10.53 -15.10 -16.29
CA LYS A 142 9.73 -14.65 -15.15
C LYS A 142 8.45 -13.94 -15.58
N ALA A 143 8.49 -13.16 -16.66
CA ALA A 143 7.29 -12.53 -17.20
C ALA A 143 6.22 -13.57 -17.57
N ASN A 144 6.59 -14.62 -18.29
CA ASN A 144 5.69 -15.73 -18.64
C ASN A 144 5.23 -16.51 -17.39
N ALA A 145 6.12 -16.79 -16.44
CA ALA A 145 5.75 -17.45 -15.20
C ALA A 145 4.66 -16.67 -14.39
N LEU A 146 4.77 -15.34 -14.36
CA LEU A 146 3.75 -14.48 -13.76
C LEU A 146 2.40 -14.53 -14.52
N LEU A 147 2.44 -14.56 -15.86
CA LEU A 147 1.24 -14.72 -16.70
C LEU A 147 0.58 -16.10 -16.49
N ASP A 148 1.38 -17.15 -16.23
CA ASP A 148 0.90 -18.48 -15.88
C ASP A 148 0.36 -18.58 -14.43
N GLY A 149 0.28 -17.46 -13.71
CA GLY A 149 -0.28 -17.39 -12.36
C GLY A 149 0.70 -17.71 -11.23
N LYS A 150 2.01 -17.85 -11.49
CA LYS A 150 3.00 -18.05 -10.43
C LYS A 150 3.17 -16.81 -9.58
N ASP A 151 3.60 -17.02 -8.33
CA ASP A 151 3.88 -15.97 -7.38
C ASP A 151 5.16 -15.20 -7.74
N GLY A 152 5.22 -13.94 -7.30
CA GLY A 152 6.41 -13.13 -7.34
C GLY A 152 7.32 -13.39 -6.13
N MET A 153 8.44 -12.65 -6.09
CA MET A 153 9.37 -12.70 -4.97
C MET A 153 9.84 -11.30 -4.60
N ALA A 154 9.70 -10.95 -3.33
CA ALA A 154 10.32 -9.76 -2.74
C ALA A 154 11.60 -10.17 -2.00
N SER A 155 12.64 -9.34 -2.08
CA SER A 155 13.94 -9.62 -1.46
C SER A 155 13.86 -9.72 0.08
N LYS A 156 13.03 -8.89 0.72
CA LYS A 156 12.92 -8.77 2.19
C LYS A 156 11.82 -9.67 2.76
N PHE A 157 10.69 -9.81 2.06
CA PHE A 157 9.46 -10.40 2.61
C PHE A 157 9.08 -11.76 2.01
N GLY A 158 9.87 -12.29 1.05
CA GLY A 158 9.61 -13.58 0.45
C GLY A 158 8.57 -13.56 -0.68
N ALA A 159 7.74 -14.60 -0.76
CA ALA A 159 6.78 -14.75 -1.86
C ALA A 159 5.70 -13.66 -1.86
N ILE A 160 5.47 -13.07 -3.03
CA ILE A 160 4.36 -12.14 -3.29
C ILE A 160 3.22 -12.96 -3.88
N ARG A 161 2.21 -13.27 -3.06
CA ARG A 161 1.03 -14.03 -3.47
C ARG A 161 -0.03 -13.09 -4.00
N TYR A 162 -0.06 -12.94 -5.33
CA TYR A 162 -1.01 -12.05 -5.99
C TYR A 162 -2.46 -12.52 -5.79
N TYR A 163 -3.35 -11.56 -5.72
CA TYR A 163 -4.80 -11.77 -5.70
C TYR A 163 -5.49 -10.69 -6.53
N GLU A 164 -6.68 -11.01 -7.05
CA GLU A 164 -7.46 -10.07 -7.84
C GLU A 164 -8.24 -9.09 -6.93
N ASP A 165 -8.50 -7.88 -7.42
CA ASP A 165 -9.24 -6.86 -6.66
C ASP A 165 -10.63 -7.38 -6.26
N SER A 166 -11.29 -8.15 -7.14
CA SER A 166 -12.58 -8.78 -6.88
C SER A 166 -12.57 -9.83 -5.76
N GLU A 167 -11.40 -10.38 -5.41
CA GLU A 167 -11.30 -11.37 -4.32
C GLU A 167 -11.57 -10.72 -2.97
N VAL A 168 -11.16 -9.46 -2.78
CA VAL A 168 -11.45 -8.69 -1.56
C VAL A 168 -12.95 -8.67 -1.26
N LEU A 169 -13.78 -8.49 -2.30
CA LEU A 169 -15.24 -8.48 -2.18
C LEU A 169 -15.84 -9.86 -1.90
N ARG A 170 -15.14 -10.94 -2.29
CA ARG A 170 -15.54 -12.31 -1.93
C ARG A 170 -15.21 -12.64 -0.48
N TRP A 171 -14.13 -12.07 0.07
CA TRP A 171 -13.74 -12.26 1.47
C TRP A 171 -14.67 -11.51 2.44
N CYS A 172 -15.21 -10.36 2.03
CA CYS A 172 -16.20 -9.59 2.80
C CYS A 172 -17.24 -8.98 1.85
N PRO A 173 -18.40 -9.65 1.62
CA PRO A 173 -19.43 -9.23 0.66
C PRO A 173 -20.11 -7.89 1.00
N ASP A 174 -20.04 -7.45 2.26
CA ASP A 174 -20.60 -6.16 2.71
C ASP A 174 -19.78 -4.95 2.23
N LEU A 175 -18.61 -5.20 1.67
CA LEU A 175 -17.72 -4.16 1.13
C LEU A 175 -17.94 -3.96 -0.37
N TYR A 176 -17.53 -2.79 -0.85
CA TYR A 176 -17.38 -2.51 -2.28
C TYR A 176 -16.13 -1.66 -2.52
N ILE A 177 -15.58 -1.72 -3.71
CA ILE A 177 -14.47 -0.85 -4.15
C ILE A 177 -15.10 0.43 -4.69
N ASP A 178 -14.89 1.54 -3.98
CA ASP A 178 -15.36 2.87 -4.35
C ASP A 178 -14.48 3.46 -5.46
N LYS A 179 -13.15 3.32 -5.30
CA LYS A 179 -12.15 3.78 -6.28
C LYS A 179 -10.98 2.81 -6.38
N THR A 180 -10.41 2.76 -7.57
CA THR A 180 -9.12 2.11 -7.83
C THR A 180 -8.18 3.12 -8.48
N TYR A 181 -6.97 3.25 -7.95
CA TYR A 181 -5.89 4.05 -8.53
C TYR A 181 -4.73 3.16 -8.94
N GLY A 182 -4.04 3.57 -10.01
CA GLY A 182 -2.72 3.04 -10.35
C GLY A 182 -1.62 3.79 -9.62
N ILE A 183 -0.56 3.09 -9.22
CA ILE A 183 0.65 3.67 -8.63
C ILE A 183 1.87 3.10 -9.32
N ARG A 184 2.80 3.98 -9.71
CA ARG A 184 4.06 3.62 -10.34
C ARG A 184 3.86 2.87 -11.67
N THR A 185 3.11 3.48 -12.58
CA THR A 185 2.87 2.95 -13.94
C THR A 185 4.14 3.02 -14.82
N PHE A 186 4.90 4.11 -14.72
CA PHE A 186 6.07 4.37 -15.56
C PHE A 186 7.39 4.25 -14.82
N TRP A 187 7.39 4.55 -13.51
CA TRP A 187 8.61 4.57 -12.69
C TRP A 187 9.43 3.29 -12.83
N ASP A 188 8.76 2.14 -12.70
CA ASP A 188 9.39 0.82 -12.72
C ASP A 188 9.78 0.34 -14.13
N LEU A 189 9.47 1.11 -15.15
CA LEU A 189 9.82 0.82 -16.54
C LEU A 189 10.99 1.68 -17.05
N GLN A 190 11.47 2.64 -16.24
CA GLN A 190 12.56 3.52 -16.62
C GLN A 190 13.89 2.77 -16.71
N GLN A 191 14.42 2.64 -17.93
CA GLN A 191 15.70 1.92 -18.17
C GLN A 191 16.92 2.71 -17.69
N LYS A 192 16.85 4.06 -17.72
CA LYS A 192 17.92 4.94 -17.23
C LYS A 192 17.77 5.14 -15.72
N GLN A 193 18.25 4.16 -14.94
CA GLN A 193 18.06 4.10 -13.49
C GLN A 193 18.69 5.29 -12.74
N GLU A 194 19.73 5.90 -13.29
CA GLU A 194 20.36 7.12 -12.75
C GLU A 194 19.38 8.31 -12.65
N LYS A 195 18.32 8.31 -13.48
CA LYS A 195 17.28 9.34 -13.42
C LYS A 195 16.49 9.33 -12.10
N HIS A 196 16.42 8.19 -11.45
CA HIS A 196 15.65 8.05 -10.20
C HIS A 196 16.19 8.93 -9.06
N SER A 197 17.46 9.36 -9.10
CA SER A 197 18.05 10.27 -8.11
C SER A 197 17.89 11.76 -8.45
N ASP A 198 17.39 12.09 -9.65
CA ASP A 198 17.19 13.46 -10.10
C ASP A 198 15.85 14.00 -9.58
N GLU A 199 15.90 15.02 -8.71
CA GLU A 199 14.70 15.58 -8.08
C GLU A 199 13.73 16.24 -9.08
N GLU A 200 14.26 16.93 -10.12
CA GLU A 200 13.42 17.56 -11.14
C GLU A 200 12.69 16.48 -11.97
N TRP A 201 13.40 15.40 -12.31
CA TRP A 201 12.81 14.26 -13.00
C TRP A 201 11.75 13.56 -12.13
N GLN A 202 12.01 13.36 -10.83
CA GLN A 202 11.04 12.78 -9.89
C GLN A 202 9.74 13.59 -9.84
N GLU A 203 9.84 14.92 -9.79
CA GLU A 203 8.64 15.77 -9.75
C GLU A 203 7.83 15.66 -11.05
N LYS A 204 8.48 15.68 -12.21
CA LYS A 204 7.83 15.47 -13.51
C LYS A 204 7.19 14.08 -13.61
N MET A 205 7.88 13.05 -13.14
CA MET A 205 7.36 11.68 -13.08
C MET A 205 6.14 11.60 -12.17
N MET A 206 6.20 12.21 -10.99
CA MET A 206 5.07 12.23 -10.06
C MET A 206 3.84 12.92 -10.67
N GLN A 207 4.02 14.05 -11.37
CA GLN A 207 2.92 14.73 -12.06
C GLN A 207 2.28 13.83 -13.13
N LEU A 208 3.09 13.09 -13.89
CA LEU A 208 2.60 12.16 -14.90
C LEU A 208 1.87 10.96 -14.26
N GLU A 209 2.46 10.36 -13.23
CA GLU A 209 1.85 9.25 -12.47
C GLU A 209 0.49 9.64 -11.90
N MET A 210 0.38 10.81 -11.27
CA MET A 210 -0.89 11.32 -10.75
C MET A 210 -1.92 11.54 -11.86
N ARG A 211 -1.49 12.05 -13.02
CA ARG A 211 -2.39 12.30 -14.15
C ARG A 211 -3.03 11.02 -14.69
N VAL A 212 -2.32 9.90 -14.69
CA VAL A 212 -2.80 8.63 -15.24
C VAL A 212 -3.39 7.70 -14.17
N SER A 213 -3.27 8.06 -12.91
CA SER A 213 -3.60 7.17 -11.77
C SER A 213 -5.07 6.74 -11.73
N GLU A 214 -5.99 7.49 -12.35
CA GLU A 214 -7.43 7.17 -12.45
C GLU A 214 -7.84 6.69 -13.84
N MET A 215 -6.90 6.53 -14.78
CA MET A 215 -7.19 6.08 -16.14
C MET A 215 -7.09 4.56 -16.24
N ASN A 216 -8.18 3.87 -16.58
CA ASN A 216 -8.26 2.40 -16.59
C ASN A 216 -7.15 1.72 -17.38
N GLU A 217 -6.76 2.30 -18.52
CA GLU A 217 -5.71 1.79 -19.38
C GLU A 217 -4.36 1.70 -18.67
N PHE A 218 -4.09 2.65 -17.75
CA PHE A 218 -2.85 2.72 -16.97
C PHE A 218 -2.96 2.01 -15.63
N ILE A 219 -4.12 2.05 -14.97
CA ILE A 219 -4.38 1.27 -13.75
C ILE A 219 -4.05 -0.20 -13.99
N ASN A 220 -4.55 -0.78 -15.09
CA ASN A 220 -4.39 -2.19 -15.40
C ASN A 220 -2.92 -2.65 -15.52
N ILE A 221 -2.00 -1.74 -15.81
CA ILE A 221 -0.55 -2.02 -15.96
C ILE A 221 0.31 -1.32 -14.91
N ALA A 222 -0.26 -0.57 -13.98
CA ALA A 222 0.46 0.04 -12.88
C ALA A 222 1.11 -1.03 -11.99
N PHE A 223 2.22 -0.70 -11.35
CA PHE A 223 2.93 -1.65 -10.49
C PHE A 223 2.14 -2.03 -9.24
N PHE A 224 1.36 -1.07 -8.70
CA PHE A 224 0.43 -1.30 -7.60
C PHE A 224 -0.97 -0.81 -7.95
N HIS A 225 -1.97 -1.47 -7.36
CA HIS A 225 -3.31 -0.92 -7.22
C HIS A 225 -3.49 -0.34 -5.83
N HIS A 226 -4.11 0.84 -5.74
CA HIS A 226 -4.60 1.41 -4.50
C HIS A 226 -6.13 1.44 -4.54
N LEU A 227 -6.74 0.65 -3.67
CA LEU A 227 -8.18 0.48 -3.58
C LEU A 227 -8.71 1.29 -2.39
N ILE A 228 -9.74 2.09 -2.63
CA ILE A 228 -10.56 2.68 -1.58
C ILE A 228 -11.80 1.81 -1.44
N ILE A 229 -11.93 1.17 -0.28
CA ILE A 229 -12.95 0.16 -0.02
C ILE A 229 -13.88 0.64 1.08
N LYS A 230 -15.18 0.56 0.87
CA LYS A 230 -16.22 1.04 1.78
C LYS A 230 -17.30 0.00 2.02
N PHE A 231 -18.10 0.19 3.06
CA PHE A 231 -19.34 -0.57 3.27
C PHE A 231 -20.42 -0.16 2.25
N ARG A 232 -21.24 -1.15 1.85
CA ARG A 232 -22.43 -0.97 1.01
C ARG A 232 -23.55 -0.26 1.76
#